data_8eb9a7ecfae1d1f95682169c9332474f
#
_entry.id   8eb9a7ecfae1d1f95682169c9332474f
#
_cell.length_a   1.000
_cell.length_b   1.000
_cell.length_c   1.000
_cell.angle_alpha   90.00
_cell.angle_beta   90.00
_cell.angle_gamma   90.00
#
_symmetry.space_group_name_H-M   'P 1'
#
loop_
_entity.id
_entity.type
_entity.pdbx_description
1 polymer ?
#
loop_
_entity_poly.entity_id
_entity_poly.type
_entity_poly.pdbx_seq_one_letter_code
_entity_poly.pdbx_strand_id
1 'polypeptide(L)'
;TRVDVEAAKRHFVNDGWEMYDTMDATFRFTGDKIIKWDGKSRNGYDTYKGGRGTIIYGSDGSVFMDRDKSILYDRSGKVINDNRSTSSEAGTALGGGGDMTTGHVINFFEAVRGKEKLTAPIDDASISMAMVHYSNISYRIGKGFDIDEKNGRMYDRDAMKLWSRDYEPGWEPTL
;
A
#
# COMPACT_ATOMS: atom_id res chain seq x y z
N THR A 1 -12.79 -11.44 2.38
CA THR A 1 -11.90 -10.60 1.53
C THR A 1 -11.22 -11.46 0.47
N ARG A 2 -11.02 -10.90 -0.72
CA ARG A 2 -10.35 -11.58 -1.84
C ARG A 2 -9.28 -10.68 -2.46
N VAL A 3 -8.16 -11.28 -2.88
CA VAL A 3 -7.14 -10.63 -3.68
C VAL A 3 -7.00 -11.31 -5.05
N ASP A 4 -6.90 -10.51 -6.09
CA ASP A 4 -6.58 -10.93 -7.46
C ASP A 4 -5.46 -10.03 -7.98
N VAL A 5 -4.44 -10.61 -8.59
CA VAL A 5 -3.25 -9.89 -9.08
C VAL A 5 -2.91 -10.32 -10.50
N GLU A 6 -2.70 -9.33 -11.34
CA GLU A 6 -2.04 -9.47 -12.63
C GLU A 6 -0.70 -8.73 -12.57
N ALA A 7 0.40 -9.44 -12.67
CA ALA A 7 1.72 -8.84 -12.61
C ALA A 7 2.68 -9.55 -13.56
N ALA A 8 3.62 -8.79 -14.10
CA ALA A 8 4.64 -9.33 -14.98
C ALA A 8 5.89 -8.43 -14.99
N LYS A 9 7.00 -9.03 -15.34
CA LYS A 9 8.21 -8.33 -15.73
C LYS A 9 8.12 -8.01 -17.22
N ARG A 10 7.80 -6.77 -17.54
CA ARG A 10 7.49 -6.34 -18.92
C ARG A 10 8.55 -5.44 -19.54
N HIS A 11 9.35 -4.79 -18.72
CA HIS A 11 10.25 -3.73 -19.16
C HIS A 11 11.69 -4.23 -19.26
N PHE A 12 12.31 -4.61 -18.16
CA PHE A 12 13.67 -5.13 -18.15
C PHE A 12 13.68 -6.65 -17.97
N VAL A 13 13.23 -7.37 -19.01
CA VAL A 13 13.00 -8.82 -18.94
C VAL A 13 14.28 -9.65 -18.76
N ASN A 14 15.44 -9.09 -19.13
CA ASN A 14 16.73 -9.78 -19.12
C ASN A 14 17.71 -9.29 -18.05
N ASP A 15 17.26 -8.47 -17.09
CA ASP A 15 18.10 -8.10 -15.97
C ASP A 15 18.07 -9.16 -14.85
N GLY A 16 18.93 -9.04 -13.85
CA GLY A 16 19.00 -9.96 -12.71
C GLY A 16 17.87 -9.81 -11.69
N TRP A 17 16.89 -8.94 -11.92
CA TRP A 17 15.77 -8.70 -11.03
C TRP A 17 14.64 -9.71 -11.30
N GLU A 18 14.19 -10.44 -10.30
CA GLU A 18 13.19 -11.51 -10.45
C GLU A 18 11.75 -11.04 -10.27
N MET A 19 11.55 -9.92 -9.57
CA MET A 19 10.20 -9.42 -9.30
C MET A 19 9.61 -8.66 -10.49
N TYR A 20 8.31 -8.53 -10.50
CA TYR A 20 7.57 -7.77 -11.49
C TYR A 20 7.92 -6.27 -11.46
N ASP A 21 7.77 -5.61 -12.59
CA ASP A 21 7.84 -4.16 -12.75
C ASP A 21 6.48 -3.52 -13.04
N THR A 22 5.50 -4.36 -13.36
CA THR A 22 4.11 -3.97 -13.66
C THR A 22 3.18 -4.88 -12.88
N MET A 23 2.28 -4.29 -12.08
CA MET A 23 1.32 -5.02 -11.29
C MET A 23 0.00 -4.25 -11.17
N ASP A 24 -1.09 -4.94 -11.46
CA ASP A 24 -2.44 -4.55 -11.11
C ASP A 24 -2.96 -5.50 -10.03
N ALA A 25 -3.25 -4.98 -8.83
CA ALA A 25 -3.83 -5.76 -7.75
C ALA A 25 -5.21 -5.24 -7.38
N THR A 26 -6.15 -6.14 -7.17
CA THR A 26 -7.51 -5.81 -6.74
C THR A 26 -7.83 -6.56 -5.45
N PHE A 27 -8.17 -5.79 -4.42
CA PHE A 27 -8.67 -6.30 -3.15
C PHE A 27 -10.18 -6.02 -3.05
N ARG A 28 -10.97 -7.05 -2.83
CA ARG A 28 -12.41 -6.95 -2.61
C ARG A 28 -12.72 -7.26 -1.16
N PHE A 29 -13.35 -6.32 -0.50
CA PHE A 29 -13.75 -6.41 0.91
C PHE A 29 -15.27 -6.58 1.01
N THR A 30 -15.74 -6.97 2.17
CA THR A 30 -17.16 -6.94 2.53
C THR A 30 -17.72 -5.52 2.40
N GLY A 31 -19.03 -5.41 2.09
CA GLY A 31 -19.68 -4.12 1.89
C GLY A 31 -19.28 -3.40 0.61
N ASP A 32 -18.98 -4.16 -0.44
CA ASP A 32 -18.70 -3.67 -1.79
C ASP A 32 -17.53 -2.67 -1.90
N LYS A 33 -16.62 -2.73 -0.93
CA LYS A 33 -15.41 -1.88 -0.96
C LYS A 33 -14.32 -2.55 -1.77
N ILE A 34 -13.66 -1.77 -2.61
CA ILE A 34 -12.59 -2.24 -3.48
C ILE A 34 -11.39 -1.31 -3.34
N ILE A 35 -10.22 -1.90 -3.15
CA ILE A 35 -8.95 -1.21 -3.31
C ILE A 35 -8.27 -1.77 -4.56
N LYS A 36 -7.79 -0.87 -5.43
CA LYS A 36 -6.98 -1.23 -6.59
C LYS A 36 -5.62 -0.57 -6.47
N TRP A 37 -4.60 -1.35 -6.70
CA TRP A 37 -3.23 -0.89 -6.89
C TRP A 37 -2.88 -0.96 -8.36
N ASP A 38 -2.46 0.16 -8.92
CA ASP A 38 -1.94 0.28 -10.29
C ASP A 38 -0.45 0.61 -10.20
N GLY A 39 0.39 -0.40 -10.29
CA GLY A 39 1.84 -0.32 -10.14
C GLY A 39 2.56 -0.45 -11.47
N LYS A 40 3.03 0.67 -12.00
CA LYS A 40 3.80 0.75 -13.24
C LYS A 40 5.15 1.41 -12.98
N SER A 41 6.03 0.69 -12.32
CA SER A 41 7.30 1.22 -11.78
C SER A 41 8.23 1.85 -12.82
N ARG A 42 8.04 1.57 -14.10
CA ARG A 42 8.90 2.05 -15.18
C ARG A 42 8.20 3.00 -16.14
N ASN A 43 6.99 3.43 -15.80
CA ASN A 43 6.22 4.37 -16.61
C ASN A 43 6.12 5.71 -15.87
N GLY A 44 6.62 6.77 -16.51
CA GLY A 44 6.59 8.14 -15.98
C GLY A 44 5.30 8.91 -16.29
N TYR A 45 4.24 8.26 -16.78
CA TYR A 45 2.97 8.93 -17.05
C TYR A 45 2.27 9.31 -15.75
N ASP A 46 2.02 10.58 -15.59
CA ASP A 46 1.34 11.15 -14.44
C ASP A 46 -0.17 10.96 -14.52
N THR A 47 -0.73 10.29 -13.53
CA THR A 47 -2.19 10.22 -13.34
C THR A 47 -2.60 11.30 -12.34
N TYR A 48 -3.66 12.06 -12.65
CA TYR A 48 -4.13 13.16 -11.79
C TYR A 48 -3.04 14.22 -11.47
N LYS A 49 -2.13 14.45 -12.40
CA LYS A 49 -0.98 15.36 -12.23
C LYS A 49 -0.03 14.95 -11.10
N GLY A 50 0.14 13.66 -10.91
CA GLY A 50 1.07 13.10 -9.94
C GLY A 50 1.52 11.69 -10.35
N GLY A 51 2.81 11.41 -10.21
CA GLY A 51 3.38 10.09 -10.52
C GLY A 51 3.04 9.01 -9.50
N ARG A 52 2.39 9.39 -8.40
CA ARG A 52 1.87 8.49 -7.36
C ARG A 52 0.81 9.20 -6.55
N GLY A 53 -0.03 8.44 -5.86
CA GLY A 53 -1.08 8.98 -4.99
C GLY A 53 -2.19 7.98 -4.78
N THR A 54 -3.21 8.39 -4.07
CA THR A 54 -4.41 7.62 -3.82
C THR A 54 -5.62 8.44 -4.23
N ILE A 55 -6.55 7.81 -4.95
CA ILE A 55 -7.86 8.40 -5.19
C ILE A 55 -8.92 7.56 -4.47
N ILE A 56 -9.78 8.21 -3.71
CA ILE A 56 -10.92 7.59 -3.03
C ILE A 56 -12.18 8.10 -3.71
N TYR A 57 -12.97 7.17 -4.23
CA TYR A 57 -14.28 7.45 -4.82
C TYR A 57 -15.36 7.21 -3.76
N GLY A 58 -16.06 8.26 -3.38
CA GLY A 58 -17.20 8.21 -2.46
C GLY A 58 -18.53 8.43 -3.18
N SER A 59 -19.63 8.38 -2.42
CA SER A 59 -20.98 8.62 -2.92
C SER A 59 -21.21 10.05 -3.42
N ASP A 60 -20.57 11.02 -2.81
CA ASP A 60 -20.81 12.45 -3.03
C ASP A 60 -19.70 13.15 -3.82
N GLY A 61 -18.61 12.46 -4.08
CA GLY A 61 -17.47 12.98 -4.82
C GLY A 61 -16.24 12.10 -4.67
N SER A 62 -15.10 12.65 -4.99
CA SER A 62 -13.81 11.93 -4.93
C SER A 62 -12.74 12.80 -4.29
N VAL A 63 -11.78 12.16 -3.64
CA VAL A 63 -10.59 12.85 -3.15
C VAL A 63 -9.34 12.19 -3.73
N PHE A 64 -8.47 13.00 -4.32
CA PHE A 64 -7.11 12.60 -4.65
C PHE A 64 -6.17 13.07 -3.55
N MET A 65 -5.25 12.22 -3.15
CA MET A 65 -4.23 12.53 -2.15
C MET A 65 -2.88 11.98 -2.59
N ASP A 66 -1.87 12.79 -2.40
CA ASP A 66 -0.47 12.36 -2.40
C ASP A 66 0.23 12.94 -1.16
N ARG A 67 1.56 12.93 -1.17
CA ARG A 67 2.36 13.42 -0.04
C ARG A 67 2.17 14.92 0.24
N ASP A 68 1.91 15.72 -0.81
CA ASP A 68 2.02 17.17 -0.76
C ASP A 68 0.68 17.89 -1.00
N LYS A 69 -0.34 17.14 -1.44
CA LYS A 69 -1.64 17.73 -1.77
C LYS A 69 -2.80 16.79 -1.48
N SER A 70 -3.97 17.40 -1.23
CA SER A 70 -5.25 16.72 -1.30
C SER A 70 -6.23 17.58 -2.11
N ILE A 71 -6.91 16.96 -3.08
CA ILE A 71 -7.84 17.65 -3.96
C ILE A 71 -9.19 16.96 -3.87
N LEU A 72 -10.21 17.72 -3.46
CA LEU A 72 -11.58 17.26 -3.37
C LEU A 72 -12.34 17.64 -4.64
N TYR A 73 -13.03 16.68 -5.22
CA TYR A 73 -13.87 16.83 -6.40
C TYR A 73 -15.32 16.50 -6.07
N ASP A 74 -16.25 17.23 -6.66
CA ASP A 74 -17.66 16.82 -6.68
C ASP A 74 -17.91 15.64 -7.65
N ARG A 75 -19.17 15.19 -7.74
CA ARG A 75 -19.57 14.09 -8.62
C ARG A 75 -19.41 14.40 -10.12
N SER A 76 -19.31 15.68 -10.50
CA SER A 76 -19.07 16.11 -11.88
C SER A 76 -17.58 16.18 -12.23
N GLY A 77 -16.69 15.97 -11.25
CA GLY A 77 -15.25 16.13 -11.41
C GLY A 77 -14.75 17.57 -11.24
N LYS A 78 -15.62 18.48 -10.81
CA LYS A 78 -15.23 19.87 -10.51
C LYS A 78 -14.50 19.92 -9.17
N VAL A 79 -13.40 20.65 -9.12
CA VAL A 79 -12.65 20.89 -7.87
C VAL A 79 -13.49 21.71 -6.91
N ILE A 80 -13.71 21.16 -5.71
CA ILE A 80 -14.35 21.84 -4.57
C ILE A 80 -13.29 22.47 -3.67
N ASN A 81 -12.20 21.73 -3.43
CA ASN A 81 -11.11 22.18 -2.57
C ASN A 81 -9.78 21.66 -3.09
N ASP A 82 -8.74 22.47 -3.05
CA ASP A 82 -7.37 22.11 -3.46
C ASP A 82 -6.42 22.56 -2.33
N ASN A 83 -6.07 21.63 -1.46
CA ASN A 83 -5.11 21.87 -0.39
C ASN A 83 -3.75 21.37 -0.84
N ARG A 84 -2.82 22.29 -1.06
CA ARG A 84 -1.42 22.00 -1.35
C ARG A 84 -0.56 22.41 -0.18
N SER A 85 0.32 21.52 0.25
CA SER A 85 1.36 21.90 1.20
C SER A 85 2.27 22.94 0.54
N THR A 86 2.45 24.05 1.23
CA THR A 86 3.38 25.11 0.81
C THR A 86 4.83 24.82 1.24
N SER A 87 5.06 23.70 1.90
CA SER A 87 6.40 23.30 2.29
C SER A 87 7.20 22.85 1.06
N SER A 88 8.07 23.73 0.60
CA SER A 88 8.89 23.60 -0.62
C SER A 88 10.12 22.67 -0.46
N GLU A 89 10.12 21.78 0.47
CA GLU A 89 11.19 20.80 0.59
C GLU A 89 10.85 19.58 -0.26
N ALA A 90 11.23 19.67 -1.53
CA ALA A 90 11.26 18.55 -2.45
C ALA A 90 12.15 17.45 -1.88
N GLY A 91 11.52 16.50 -1.20
CA GLY A 91 12.23 15.35 -0.69
C GLY A 91 12.65 14.42 -1.82
N THR A 92 13.85 13.89 -1.72
CA THR A 92 14.36 12.85 -2.63
C THR A 92 13.46 11.61 -2.59
N ALA A 93 13.42 10.83 -3.66
CA ALA A 93 12.57 9.63 -3.82
C ALA A 93 12.74 8.58 -2.70
N LEU A 94 13.78 8.68 -1.90
CA LEU A 94 14.12 7.76 -0.80
C LEU A 94 13.84 8.32 0.60
N GLY A 95 13.01 9.34 0.75
CA GLY A 95 12.59 9.77 2.08
C GLY A 95 12.82 11.23 2.42
N GLY A 96 12.90 12.07 1.44
CA GLY A 96 13.06 13.47 1.66
C GLY A 96 11.79 14.24 1.99
N GLY A 97 10.99 13.74 2.87
CA GLY A 97 10.01 14.52 3.61
C GLY A 97 10.54 14.70 5.02
N GLY A 98 11.63 15.42 5.18
CA GLY A 98 12.32 15.58 6.48
C GLY A 98 11.36 15.89 7.63
N ASP A 99 10.36 16.68 7.36
CA ASP A 99 9.36 17.06 8.34
C ASP A 99 8.41 15.92 8.72
N MET A 100 7.91 15.16 7.75
CA MET A 100 7.00 14.04 8.03
C MET A 100 7.69 12.89 8.77
N THR A 101 8.93 12.57 8.42
CA THR A 101 9.71 11.53 9.09
C THR A 101 10.04 11.97 10.52
N THR A 102 10.47 13.21 10.69
CA THR A 102 10.74 13.80 12.00
C THR A 102 9.49 13.80 12.87
N GLY A 103 8.35 14.25 12.33
CA GLY A 103 7.06 14.22 13.04
C GLY A 103 6.66 12.80 13.47
N HIS A 104 6.86 11.80 12.61
CA HIS A 104 6.57 10.42 12.94
C HIS A 104 7.47 9.86 14.05
N VAL A 105 8.77 10.16 14.01
CA VAL A 105 9.72 9.77 15.07
C VAL A 105 9.40 10.46 16.39
N ILE A 106 9.05 11.75 16.37
CA ILE A 106 8.63 12.48 17.57
C ILE A 106 7.38 11.85 18.17
N ASN A 107 6.35 11.56 17.34
CA ASN A 107 5.12 10.91 17.81
C ASN A 107 5.43 9.54 18.46
N PHE A 108 6.34 8.75 17.90
CA PHE A 108 6.75 7.50 18.53
C PHE A 108 7.34 7.73 19.94
N PHE A 109 8.27 8.67 20.10
CA PHE A 109 8.87 8.94 21.40
C PHE A 109 7.87 9.55 22.41
N GLU A 110 6.97 10.41 21.95
CA GLU A 110 5.94 10.97 22.84
C GLU A 110 4.90 9.89 23.24
N ALA A 111 4.60 8.95 22.36
CA ALA A 111 3.77 7.79 22.70
C ALA A 111 4.46 6.87 23.73
N VAL A 112 5.76 6.61 23.59
CA VAL A 112 6.55 5.87 24.59
C VAL A 112 6.51 6.56 25.96
N ARG A 113 6.49 7.90 26.00
CA ARG A 113 6.36 8.69 27.21
C ARG A 113 4.93 8.79 27.77
N GLY A 114 3.97 8.18 27.07
CA GLY A 114 2.54 8.22 27.46
C GLY A 114 1.85 9.57 27.21
N LYS A 115 2.44 10.46 26.42
CA LYS A 115 1.88 11.79 26.15
C LYS A 115 0.99 11.83 24.92
N GLU A 116 1.20 10.95 23.96
CA GLU A 116 0.44 10.85 22.72
C GLU A 116 0.04 9.41 22.40
N LYS A 117 -0.89 9.26 21.46
CA LYS A 117 -1.19 7.96 20.83
C LYS A 117 -0.34 7.81 19.58
N LEU A 118 0.03 6.57 19.26
CA LEU A 118 0.69 6.27 17.99
C LEU A 118 -0.23 6.63 16.83
N THR A 119 0.30 7.37 15.86
CA THR A 119 -0.41 7.69 14.61
C THR A 119 -0.41 6.52 13.64
N ALA A 120 0.52 5.58 13.80
CA ALA A 120 0.60 4.34 13.03
C ALA A 120 0.84 3.15 13.98
N PRO A 121 -0.21 2.69 14.68
CA PRO A 121 -0.11 1.53 15.56
C PRO A 121 0.16 0.27 14.75
N ILE A 122 0.88 -0.69 15.37
CA ILE A 122 1.28 -1.93 14.67
C ILE A 122 0.08 -2.76 14.20
N ASP A 123 -1.02 -2.72 14.91
CA ASP A 123 -2.24 -3.46 14.56
C ASP A 123 -2.77 -3.02 13.18
N ASP A 124 -2.86 -1.70 12.94
CA ASP A 124 -3.29 -1.16 11.64
C ASP A 124 -2.21 -1.35 10.56
N ALA A 125 -0.95 -1.15 10.94
CA ALA A 125 0.19 -1.30 10.02
C ALA A 125 0.35 -2.75 9.55
N SER A 126 0.10 -3.74 10.41
CA SER A 126 0.17 -5.16 10.08
C SER A 126 -0.88 -5.55 9.03
N ILE A 127 -2.10 -5.02 9.12
CA ILE A 127 -3.16 -5.23 8.13
C ILE A 127 -2.74 -4.65 6.76
N SER A 128 -2.21 -3.43 6.77
CA SER A 128 -1.74 -2.77 5.55
C SER A 128 -0.58 -3.54 4.90
N MET A 129 0.36 -4.03 5.71
CA MET A 129 1.49 -4.82 5.23
C MET A 129 1.05 -6.19 4.71
N ALA A 130 0.04 -6.82 5.34
CA ALA A 130 -0.51 -8.08 4.87
C ALA A 130 -1.04 -7.98 3.44
N MET A 131 -1.65 -6.85 3.05
CA MET A 131 -2.10 -6.63 1.66
C MET A 131 -0.94 -6.69 0.66
N VAL A 132 0.21 -6.12 1.01
CA VAL A 132 1.42 -6.18 0.17
C VAL A 132 1.89 -7.64 0.02
N HIS A 133 1.90 -8.40 1.13
CA HIS A 133 2.27 -9.81 1.10
C HIS A 133 1.29 -10.66 0.28
N TYR A 134 -0.02 -10.45 0.44
CA TYR A 134 -1.04 -11.17 -0.35
C TYR A 134 -0.87 -10.92 -1.85
N SER A 135 -0.53 -9.70 -2.25
CA SER A 135 -0.23 -9.39 -3.66
C SER A 135 0.96 -10.19 -4.17
N ASN A 136 2.05 -10.24 -3.39
CA ASN A 136 3.25 -11.00 -3.75
C ASN A 136 2.98 -12.52 -3.79
N ILE A 137 2.19 -13.03 -2.86
CA ILE A 137 1.81 -14.44 -2.83
C ILE A 137 0.94 -14.79 -4.04
N SER A 138 -0.08 -13.96 -4.34
CA SER A 138 -0.94 -14.13 -5.50
C SER A 138 -0.14 -14.17 -6.81
N TYR A 139 0.82 -13.26 -6.96
CA TYR A 139 1.76 -13.27 -8.08
C TYR A 139 2.55 -14.59 -8.18
N ARG A 140 3.13 -15.03 -7.05
CA ARG A 140 3.98 -16.24 -7.02
C ARG A 140 3.24 -17.53 -7.33
N ILE A 141 1.98 -17.64 -6.87
CA ILE A 141 1.15 -18.83 -7.15
C ILE A 141 0.35 -18.73 -8.44
N GLY A 142 0.37 -17.56 -9.12
CA GLY A 142 -0.29 -17.32 -10.40
C GLY A 142 -1.81 -17.30 -10.36
N LYS A 143 -2.41 -17.08 -9.19
CA LYS A 143 -3.88 -17.03 -9.02
C LYS A 143 -4.29 -16.17 -7.84
N GLY A 144 -5.52 -15.62 -7.89
CA GLY A 144 -6.16 -14.96 -6.75
C GLY A 144 -6.65 -15.96 -5.70
N PHE A 145 -6.89 -15.48 -4.49
CA PHE A 145 -7.38 -16.30 -3.38
C PHE A 145 -8.23 -15.49 -2.40
N ASP A 146 -9.04 -16.22 -1.63
CA ASP A 146 -9.86 -15.67 -0.56
C ASP A 146 -9.12 -15.72 0.77
N ILE A 147 -9.41 -14.73 1.61
CA ILE A 147 -8.75 -14.47 2.90
C ILE A 147 -9.81 -14.45 3.99
N ASP A 148 -9.56 -15.14 5.10
CA ASP A 148 -10.35 -15.08 6.31
C ASP A 148 -10.18 -13.71 6.98
N GLU A 149 -11.23 -12.93 7.05
CA GLU A 149 -11.23 -11.59 7.60
C GLU A 149 -10.95 -11.53 9.11
N LYS A 150 -11.13 -12.65 9.81
CA LYS A 150 -10.93 -12.71 11.26
C LYS A 150 -9.48 -12.87 11.66
N ASN A 151 -8.70 -13.59 10.85
CA ASN A 151 -7.33 -13.96 11.21
C ASN A 151 -6.31 -13.72 10.10
N GLY A 152 -6.75 -13.23 8.94
CA GLY A 152 -5.91 -12.94 7.79
C GLY A 152 -5.39 -14.18 7.05
N ARG A 153 -5.77 -15.41 7.45
CA ARG A 153 -5.27 -16.62 6.78
C ARG A 153 -5.92 -16.82 5.43
N MET A 154 -5.15 -17.34 4.50
CA MET A 154 -5.61 -17.63 3.15
C MET A 154 -6.27 -19.01 3.10
N TYR A 155 -7.43 -19.12 2.42
CA TYR A 155 -8.09 -20.41 2.24
C TYR A 155 -7.41 -21.30 1.21
N ASP A 156 -6.61 -20.74 0.33
CA ASP A 156 -5.85 -21.47 -0.67
C ASP A 156 -4.63 -22.16 -0.03
N ARG A 157 -4.47 -23.47 -0.29
CA ARG A 157 -3.39 -24.28 0.30
C ARG A 157 -2.01 -23.92 -0.23
N ASP A 158 -1.91 -23.53 -1.49
CA ASP A 158 -0.61 -23.16 -2.08
C ASP A 158 -0.19 -21.78 -1.58
N ALA A 159 -1.15 -20.86 -1.43
CA ALA A 159 -0.90 -19.57 -0.80
C ALA A 159 -0.43 -19.75 0.66
N MET A 160 -1.06 -20.64 1.42
CA MET A 160 -0.69 -20.91 2.82
C MET A 160 0.71 -21.49 3.01
N LYS A 161 1.31 -22.14 2.01
CA LYS A 161 2.72 -22.56 2.07
C LYS A 161 3.68 -21.36 2.13
N LEU A 162 3.24 -20.19 1.67
CA LEU A 162 4.01 -18.95 1.67
C LEU A 162 3.65 -18.00 2.84
N TRP A 163 2.84 -18.50 3.80
CA TRP A 163 2.42 -17.72 4.97
C TRP A 163 3.58 -17.41 5.92
N SER A 164 4.41 -18.38 6.15
CA SER A 164 5.60 -18.27 6.98
C SER A 164 6.85 -18.46 6.14
N ARG A 165 7.94 -17.90 6.60
CA ARG A 165 9.27 -18.16 6.03
C ARG A 165 9.87 -19.42 6.65
N ASP A 166 10.73 -20.08 5.90
CA ASP A 166 11.60 -21.11 6.46
C ASP A 166 12.76 -20.43 7.20
N TYR A 167 13.02 -20.91 8.39
CA TYR A 167 14.13 -20.44 9.22
C TYR A 167 15.23 -21.50 9.26
N GLU A 168 16.47 -21.09 9.35
CA GLU A 168 17.56 -22.00 9.74
C GLU A 168 17.28 -22.53 11.15
N PRO A 169 17.61 -23.81 11.42
CA PRO A 169 17.36 -24.42 12.72
C PRO A 169 17.88 -23.58 13.89
N GLY A 170 17.03 -23.28 14.84
CA GLY A 170 17.35 -22.46 16.01
C GLY A 170 17.17 -20.94 15.82
N TRP A 171 16.69 -20.48 14.67
CA TRP A 171 16.41 -19.07 14.38
C TRP A 171 14.91 -18.76 14.33
N GLU A 172 14.07 -19.75 14.57
CA GLU A 172 12.62 -19.54 14.65
C GLU A 172 12.28 -18.63 15.83
N PRO A 173 11.44 -17.58 15.63
CA PRO A 173 11.00 -16.76 16.75
C PRO A 173 10.16 -17.60 17.72
N THR A 174 10.53 -17.59 18.97
CA THR A 174 9.72 -18.15 20.07
C THR A 174 8.74 -17.06 20.53
N LEU A 175 7.45 -17.25 20.25
CA LEU A 175 6.36 -16.39 20.71
C LEU A 175 5.78 -16.89 22.02
#